data_eb462e3bc60882262243eb48b9a961c8
#
_entry.id   eb462e3bc60882262243eb48b9a961c8
#
_cell.length_a   1.000
_cell.length_b   1.000
_cell.length_c   1.000
_cell.angle_alpha   90.00
_cell.angle_beta   90.00
_cell.angle_gamma   90.00
#
_symmetry.space_group_name_H-M   'P 1'
#
loop_
_entity.id
_entity.type
_entity.pdbx_description
1 polymer ?
#
loop_
_entity_poly.entity_id
_entity_poly.type
_entity_poly.pdbx_seq_one_letter_code
_entity_poly.pdbx_strand_id
1 'polypeptide(L)'
;MSIPREREDQKLLLRGLMNVRVPKKINPRFLQIQDEYLRAEMEEKNILFKEKNQLFYRRRMAKIQQLKEAIEEADAVVIGAGAGLSTSAGFVYTGERFSKYFGDFAGKYGFEDMYSGGFYPFDSLEEYWGYWSRYIYINRYMNAPKPVYENLLRLVQEKDYFVLTTNVDHCFQKAGFDKHRMFYTQGDYGLWQCSRPCHHETYDNRKIVEKMVEAQGYTVAADGTLLAPQRAALKMTVPSELVSHCPKCGAPMTMNLRADSTFVEDDGWHKAASRYDDFIRRHQGMKVLFLELGVGYNTPGIIKYPFWQMTAGNPKAVYACINYRDAACPTELQNQAICIEGDFERL
;
A
#
# COMPACT_ATOMS: atom_id res chain seq x y z
N MET A 1 5.06 5.82 14.32
CA MET A 1 4.79 7.11 14.96
C MET A 1 4.11 6.91 16.32
N SER A 2 4.81 6.36 17.33
CA SER A 2 4.29 6.16 18.70
C SER A 2 5.12 6.90 19.77
N ILE A 3 6.07 7.71 19.35
CA ILE A 3 6.92 8.53 20.25
C ILE A 3 6.25 9.80 20.81
N PRO A 4 5.17 10.41 20.23
CA PRO A 4 4.55 11.60 20.82
C PRO A 4 3.78 11.34 22.11
N ARG A 5 3.13 10.18 22.29
CA ARG A 5 2.33 9.89 23.50
C ARG A 5 3.18 9.74 24.76
N GLU A 6 4.31 9.03 24.69
CA GLU A 6 5.22 8.89 25.84
C GLU A 6 5.81 10.21 26.31
N ARG A 7 6.07 11.17 25.41
CA ARG A 7 6.54 12.52 25.79
C ARG A 7 5.44 13.38 26.43
N GLU A 8 4.20 13.19 26.06
CA GLU A 8 3.08 13.89 26.71
C GLU A 8 2.77 13.32 28.08
N ASP A 9 2.81 11.99 28.24
CA ASP A 9 2.62 11.34 29.52
C ASP A 9 3.75 11.69 30.51
N GLN A 10 5.00 11.78 30.04
CA GLN A 10 6.12 12.29 30.86
C GLN A 10 5.95 13.77 31.26
N LYS A 11 5.42 14.61 30.36
CA LYS A 11 5.11 16.03 30.70
C LYS A 11 3.95 16.15 31.65
N LEU A 12 2.95 15.28 31.61
CA LEU A 12 1.83 15.23 32.55
C LEU A 12 2.27 14.76 33.93
N LEU A 13 3.14 13.75 34.01
CA LEU A 13 3.77 13.31 35.29
C LEU A 13 4.60 14.41 35.92
N LEU A 14 5.41 15.12 35.14
CA LEU A 14 6.21 16.27 35.62
C LEU A 14 5.32 17.44 36.06
N ARG A 15 4.20 17.72 35.39
CA ARG A 15 3.22 18.73 35.81
C ARG A 15 2.47 18.33 37.07
N GLY A 16 2.15 17.05 37.26
CA GLY A 16 1.55 16.54 38.51
C GLY A 16 2.45 16.70 39.71
N LEU A 17 3.75 16.49 39.54
CA LEU A 17 4.76 16.68 40.60
C LEU A 17 5.02 18.15 40.96
N MET A 18 4.80 19.09 40.01
CA MET A 18 4.98 20.54 40.28
C MET A 18 3.84 21.20 41.07
N ASN A 19 2.67 20.54 41.20
CA ASN A 19 1.53 21.11 41.94
C ASN A 19 1.43 20.68 43.42
N VAL A 20 2.39 19.91 43.90
CA VAL A 20 2.49 19.63 45.36
C VAL A 20 3.08 20.84 46.05
N ARG A 21 2.30 21.51 46.94
CA ARG A 21 2.82 22.57 47.79
C ARG A 21 3.98 22.03 48.64
N VAL A 22 5.19 22.37 48.25
CA VAL A 22 6.42 21.94 48.91
C VAL A 22 6.48 22.62 50.28
N PRO A 23 6.62 21.90 51.41
CA PRO A 23 6.81 22.51 52.75
C PRO A 23 8.10 23.32 52.76
N LYS A 24 8.08 24.48 53.39
CA LYS A 24 9.19 25.48 53.44
C LYS A 24 10.53 24.98 54.04
N LYS A 25 10.62 23.74 54.50
CA LYS A 25 11.87 23.11 54.95
C LYS A 25 11.85 21.62 54.58
N ILE A 26 12.30 21.28 53.39
CA ILE A 26 12.59 19.89 53.04
C ILE A 26 14.05 19.61 53.41
N ASN A 27 14.27 18.50 54.13
CA ASN A 27 15.61 18.02 54.45
C ASN A 27 16.38 17.72 53.13
N PRO A 28 17.55 18.35 52.90
CA PRO A 28 18.32 18.10 51.66
C PRO A 28 18.62 16.64 51.43
N ARG A 29 18.76 15.84 52.48
CA ARG A 29 18.98 14.39 52.39
C ARG A 29 17.77 13.62 51.83
N PHE A 30 16.54 14.12 52.03
CA PHE A 30 15.33 13.55 51.51
C PHE A 30 15.23 13.78 49.98
N LEU A 31 15.60 14.97 49.51
CA LEU A 31 15.66 15.29 48.08
C LEU A 31 16.72 14.46 47.37
N GLN A 32 17.85 14.21 47.98
CA GLN A 32 18.91 13.40 47.43
C GLN A 32 18.46 11.92 47.27
N ILE A 33 17.81 11.34 48.29
CA ILE A 33 17.26 9.96 48.23
C ILE A 33 16.17 9.86 47.18
N GLN A 34 15.33 10.86 47.01
CA GLN A 34 14.28 10.89 46.01
C GLN A 34 14.86 10.97 44.58
N ASP A 35 15.94 11.75 44.38
CA ASP A 35 16.63 11.85 43.09
C ASP A 35 17.36 10.54 42.72
N GLU A 36 17.99 9.89 43.72
CA GLU A 36 18.62 8.57 43.53
C GLU A 36 17.59 7.47 43.19
N TYR A 37 16.42 7.49 43.88
CA TYR A 37 15.32 6.56 43.59
C TYR A 37 14.76 6.76 42.15
N LEU A 38 14.51 8.00 41.75
CA LEU A 38 14.02 8.32 40.40
C LEU A 38 15.03 7.94 39.31
N ARG A 39 16.32 8.12 39.54
CA ARG A 39 17.38 7.69 38.63
C ARG A 39 17.41 6.17 38.49
N ALA A 40 17.33 5.44 39.60
CA ALA A 40 17.30 3.98 39.61
C ALA A 40 16.07 3.44 38.85
N GLU A 41 14.88 4.03 39.08
CA GLU A 41 13.64 3.66 38.40
C GLU A 41 13.71 3.95 36.90
N MET A 42 14.31 5.08 36.47
CA MET A 42 14.52 5.41 35.07
C MET A 42 15.53 4.47 34.42
N GLU A 43 16.56 4.05 35.13
CA GLU A 43 17.60 3.13 34.65
C GLU A 43 17.02 1.72 34.47
N GLU A 44 16.21 1.25 35.43
CA GLU A 44 15.50 -0.02 35.33
C GLU A 44 14.51 -0.05 34.17
N LYS A 45 13.72 1.03 33.97
CA LYS A 45 12.83 1.17 32.80
C LYS A 45 13.59 1.19 31.48
N ASN A 46 14.75 1.84 31.42
CA ASN A 46 15.60 1.86 30.23
C ASN A 46 16.20 0.49 29.92
N ILE A 47 16.61 -0.26 30.92
CA ILE A 47 17.11 -1.63 30.78
C ILE A 47 15.99 -2.52 30.24
N LEU A 48 14.81 -2.49 30.84
CA LEU A 48 13.64 -3.27 30.42
C LEU A 48 13.21 -2.93 28.99
N PHE A 49 13.27 -1.65 28.59
CA PHE A 49 12.98 -1.20 27.23
C PHE A 49 14.01 -1.73 26.23
N LYS A 50 15.31 -1.72 26.55
CA LYS A 50 16.36 -2.27 25.72
C LYS A 50 16.21 -3.78 25.55
N GLU A 51 15.91 -4.53 26.62
CA GLU A 51 15.70 -5.96 26.59
C GLU A 51 14.48 -6.35 25.75
N LYS A 52 13.35 -5.62 25.91
CA LYS A 52 12.15 -5.82 25.08
C LYS A 52 12.43 -5.58 23.59
N ASN A 53 13.15 -4.51 23.26
CA ASN A 53 13.52 -4.21 21.87
C ASN A 53 14.47 -5.28 21.29
N GLN A 54 15.42 -5.77 22.08
CA GLN A 54 16.35 -6.82 21.67
C GLN A 54 15.62 -8.15 21.44
N LEU A 55 14.65 -8.50 22.31
CA LEU A 55 13.83 -9.70 22.15
C LEU A 55 12.92 -9.58 20.89
N PHE A 56 12.30 -8.43 20.70
CA PHE A 56 11.50 -8.15 19.50
C PHE A 56 12.33 -8.29 18.21
N TYR A 57 13.53 -7.72 18.19
CA TYR A 57 14.45 -7.83 17.07
C TYR A 57 14.87 -9.28 16.78
N ARG A 58 15.24 -10.04 17.81
CA ARG A 58 15.59 -11.46 17.68
C ARG A 58 14.43 -12.30 17.12
N ARG A 59 13.20 -12.07 17.62
CA ARG A 59 12.00 -12.77 17.12
C ARG A 59 11.73 -12.44 15.66
N ARG A 60 11.88 -11.17 15.29
CA ARG A 60 11.72 -10.73 13.90
C ARG A 60 12.74 -11.39 12.98
N MET A 61 14.02 -11.40 13.36
CA MET A 61 15.08 -12.05 12.58
C MET A 61 14.85 -13.55 12.41
N ALA A 62 14.37 -14.22 13.45
CA ALA A 62 14.02 -15.65 13.36
C ALA A 62 12.89 -15.89 12.35
N LYS A 63 11.85 -15.05 12.34
CA LYS A 63 10.75 -15.13 11.36
C LYS A 63 11.20 -14.82 9.93
N ILE A 64 12.13 -13.89 9.74
CA ILE A 64 12.73 -13.60 8.42
C ILE A 64 13.51 -14.83 7.93
N GLN A 65 14.24 -15.49 8.81
CA GLN A 65 14.96 -16.71 8.45
C GLN A 65 13.98 -17.84 8.07
N GLN A 66 12.90 -18.04 8.84
CA GLN A 66 11.84 -19.00 8.50
C GLN A 66 11.20 -18.68 7.13
N LEU A 67 10.98 -17.40 6.83
CA LEU A 67 10.43 -16.99 5.53
C LEU A 67 11.39 -17.32 4.37
N LYS A 68 12.70 -17.09 4.54
CA LYS A 68 13.71 -17.49 3.54
C LYS A 68 13.67 -18.99 3.28
N GLU A 69 13.68 -19.80 4.34
CA GLU A 69 13.58 -21.26 4.25
C GLU A 69 12.28 -21.68 3.55
N ALA A 70 11.15 -21.05 3.89
CA ALA A 70 9.86 -21.34 3.25
C ALA A 70 9.86 -20.99 1.76
N ILE A 71 10.51 -19.89 1.34
CA ILE A 71 10.69 -19.54 -0.09
C ILE A 71 11.59 -20.59 -0.78
N GLU A 72 12.71 -20.96 -0.16
CA GLU A 72 13.66 -21.93 -0.72
C GLU A 72 13.02 -23.31 -0.91
N GLU A 73 12.24 -23.77 0.08
CA GLU A 73 11.61 -25.10 0.05
C GLU A 73 10.31 -25.18 -0.77
N ALA A 74 9.70 -24.04 -1.11
CA ALA A 74 8.44 -24.01 -1.83
C ALA A 74 8.59 -24.56 -3.26
N ASP A 75 7.67 -25.45 -3.66
CA ASP A 75 7.47 -25.89 -5.04
C ASP A 75 6.84 -24.75 -5.87
N ALA A 76 6.01 -23.93 -5.23
CA ALA A 76 5.39 -22.76 -5.83
C ALA A 76 5.16 -21.63 -4.81
N VAL A 77 5.18 -20.37 -5.30
CA VAL A 77 4.91 -19.17 -4.51
C VAL A 77 3.73 -18.42 -5.07
N VAL A 78 2.67 -18.23 -4.28
CA VAL A 78 1.54 -17.36 -4.63
C VAL A 78 1.67 -16.06 -3.87
N ILE A 79 1.97 -14.98 -4.57
CA ILE A 79 2.10 -13.64 -4.00
C ILE A 79 0.73 -12.97 -3.99
N GLY A 80 0.23 -12.63 -2.81
CA GLY A 80 -0.98 -11.84 -2.61
C GLY A 80 -0.62 -10.42 -2.19
N ALA A 81 -0.85 -9.42 -3.04
CA ALA A 81 -0.41 -8.05 -2.76
C ALA A 81 -1.56 -7.04 -2.67
N GLY A 82 -1.54 -6.23 -1.61
CA GLY A 82 -2.44 -5.10 -1.40
C GLY A 82 -1.71 -3.75 -1.35
N ALA A 83 -2.46 -2.68 -1.09
CA ALA A 83 -1.99 -1.30 -1.14
C ALA A 83 -0.79 -1.00 -0.22
N GLY A 84 -0.61 -1.75 0.87
CA GLY A 84 0.54 -1.62 1.77
C GLY A 84 1.88 -1.86 1.08
N LEU A 85 1.94 -2.73 0.07
CA LEU A 85 3.15 -2.96 -0.71
C LEU A 85 3.53 -1.71 -1.52
N SER A 86 2.56 -1.09 -2.20
CA SER A 86 2.78 0.16 -2.96
C SER A 86 3.13 1.34 -2.03
N THR A 87 2.53 1.40 -0.85
CA THR A 87 2.88 2.40 0.17
C THR A 87 4.33 2.26 0.60
N SER A 88 4.82 1.06 0.85
CA SER A 88 6.24 0.79 1.15
C SER A 88 7.18 1.17 -0.01
N ALA A 89 6.72 1.00 -1.26
CA ALA A 89 7.45 1.44 -2.45
C ALA A 89 7.45 2.98 -2.64
N GLY A 90 6.75 3.72 -1.77
CA GLY A 90 6.71 5.18 -1.76
C GLY A 90 5.46 5.79 -2.40
N PHE A 91 4.47 5.00 -2.80
CA PHE A 91 3.19 5.49 -3.30
C PHE A 91 2.25 5.85 -2.14
N VAL A 92 2.63 6.87 -1.39
CA VAL A 92 1.83 7.42 -0.29
C VAL A 92 0.81 8.45 -0.82
N TYR A 93 -0.39 8.44 -0.24
CA TYR A 93 -1.51 9.32 -0.65
C TYR A 93 -1.60 10.61 0.15
N THR A 94 -0.74 10.80 1.14
CA THR A 94 -0.71 11.95 2.04
C THR A 94 0.64 12.66 2.02
N GLY A 95 0.77 13.73 2.80
CA GLY A 95 2.04 14.43 3.02
C GLY A 95 2.56 15.18 1.80
N GLU A 96 3.89 15.21 1.63
CA GLU A 96 4.56 16.00 0.60
C GLU A 96 4.11 15.66 -0.82
N ARG A 97 3.94 14.35 -1.12
CA ARG A 97 3.50 13.90 -2.43
C ARG A 97 2.09 14.40 -2.78
N PHE A 98 1.17 14.37 -1.82
CA PHE A 98 -0.16 14.96 -1.97
C PHE A 98 -0.08 16.47 -2.18
N SER A 99 0.62 17.19 -1.31
CA SER A 99 0.75 18.65 -1.38
C SER A 99 1.38 19.12 -2.69
N LYS A 100 2.32 18.36 -3.24
CA LYS A 100 3.01 18.67 -4.51
C LYS A 100 2.07 18.63 -5.71
N TYR A 101 1.20 17.63 -5.81
CA TYR A 101 0.39 17.40 -7.01
C TYR A 101 -1.07 17.83 -6.86
N PHE A 102 -1.57 18.02 -5.63
CA PHE A 102 -2.97 18.32 -5.34
C PHE A 102 -3.16 19.50 -4.37
N GLY A 103 -2.12 20.32 -4.16
CA GLY A 103 -2.20 21.44 -3.24
C GLY A 103 -3.21 22.53 -3.64
N ASP A 104 -3.53 22.66 -4.95
CA ASP A 104 -4.59 23.51 -5.48
C ASP A 104 -5.99 22.94 -5.17
N PHE A 105 -6.21 21.65 -5.37
CA PHE A 105 -7.44 20.95 -5.01
C PHE A 105 -7.64 20.93 -3.49
N ALA A 106 -6.59 20.68 -2.71
CA ALA A 106 -6.64 20.77 -1.25
C ALA A 106 -7.05 22.18 -0.78
N GLY A 107 -6.52 23.23 -1.41
CA GLY A 107 -6.88 24.62 -1.10
C GLY A 107 -8.32 24.98 -1.47
N LYS A 108 -8.88 24.41 -2.54
CA LYS A 108 -10.26 24.68 -2.99
C LYS A 108 -11.29 23.87 -2.23
N TYR A 109 -11.02 22.58 -1.99
CA TYR A 109 -12.00 21.62 -1.50
C TYR A 109 -11.74 21.12 -0.08
N GLY A 110 -10.60 21.45 0.53
CA GLY A 110 -10.23 21.00 1.87
C GLY A 110 -9.79 19.55 1.93
N PHE A 111 -9.31 18.97 0.83
CA PHE A 111 -8.82 17.58 0.84
C PHE A 111 -7.56 17.43 1.69
N GLU A 112 -7.48 16.34 2.45
CA GLU A 112 -6.33 16.00 3.29
C GLU A 112 -5.43 14.91 2.68
N ASP A 113 -5.95 14.17 1.69
CA ASP A 113 -5.25 13.10 0.98
C ASP A 113 -5.78 12.90 -0.45
N MET A 114 -5.06 12.09 -1.25
CA MET A 114 -5.46 11.80 -2.63
C MET A 114 -6.70 10.93 -2.72
N TYR A 115 -6.95 10.06 -1.73
CA TYR A 115 -8.04 9.09 -1.78
C TYR A 115 -9.39 9.78 -1.60
N SER A 116 -9.49 10.68 -0.62
CA SER A 116 -10.73 11.44 -0.34
C SER A 116 -11.18 12.27 -1.53
N GLY A 117 -10.24 12.92 -2.25
CA GLY A 117 -10.54 13.69 -3.46
C GLY A 117 -11.03 12.84 -4.63
N GLY A 118 -10.68 11.56 -4.67
CA GLY A 118 -11.15 10.63 -5.71
C GLY A 118 -12.65 10.32 -5.66
N PHE A 119 -13.29 10.51 -4.50
CA PHE A 119 -14.73 10.32 -4.32
C PHE A 119 -15.52 11.63 -4.34
N TYR A 120 -14.86 12.76 -4.57
CA TYR A 120 -15.53 14.05 -4.59
C TYR A 120 -16.38 14.20 -5.88
N PRO A 121 -17.66 14.65 -5.77
CA PRO A 121 -18.54 14.86 -6.91
C PRO A 121 -18.22 16.21 -7.57
N PHE A 122 -17.20 16.23 -8.44
CA PHE A 122 -16.81 17.42 -9.18
C PHE A 122 -17.95 17.96 -10.06
N ASP A 123 -18.07 19.28 -10.20
CA ASP A 123 -19.14 19.95 -10.94
C ASP A 123 -19.08 19.72 -12.46
N SER A 124 -17.89 19.40 -13.00
CA SER A 124 -17.68 19.17 -14.43
C SER A 124 -16.74 17.99 -14.70
N LEU A 125 -16.84 17.40 -15.90
CA LEU A 125 -15.93 16.36 -16.34
C LEU A 125 -14.51 16.91 -16.56
N GLU A 126 -14.38 18.17 -16.93
CA GLU A 126 -13.10 18.84 -17.09
C GLU A 126 -12.33 18.92 -15.76
N GLU A 127 -13.01 19.20 -14.66
CA GLU A 127 -12.40 19.25 -13.33
C GLU A 127 -12.18 17.84 -12.77
N TYR A 128 -13.11 16.93 -12.96
CA TYR A 128 -12.97 15.51 -12.63
C TYR A 128 -11.71 14.91 -13.27
N TRP A 129 -11.51 15.14 -14.57
CA TRP A 129 -10.32 14.67 -15.27
C TRP A 129 -9.07 15.53 -14.95
N GLY A 130 -9.24 16.78 -14.53
CA GLY A 130 -8.17 17.57 -13.93
C GLY A 130 -7.57 16.89 -12.71
N TYR A 131 -8.42 16.38 -11.82
CA TYR A 131 -8.00 15.61 -10.64
C TYR A 131 -7.45 14.23 -11.01
N TRP A 132 -8.26 13.43 -11.72
CA TRP A 132 -7.92 12.03 -12.00
C TRP A 132 -6.75 11.83 -12.94
N SER A 133 -6.51 12.73 -13.89
CA SER A 133 -5.34 12.61 -14.76
C SER A 133 -4.01 12.71 -13.99
N ARG A 134 -3.93 13.62 -13.01
CA ARG A 134 -2.77 13.71 -12.12
C ARG A 134 -2.65 12.44 -11.27
N TYR A 135 -3.77 12.00 -10.68
CA TYR A 135 -3.82 10.80 -9.85
C TYR A 135 -3.34 9.57 -10.62
N ILE A 136 -3.87 9.34 -11.82
CA ILE A 136 -3.46 8.26 -12.71
C ILE A 136 -1.97 8.41 -13.05
N TYR A 137 -1.55 9.60 -13.48
CA TYR A 137 -0.19 9.78 -13.95
C TYR A 137 0.85 9.42 -12.87
N ILE A 138 0.72 9.99 -11.68
CA ILE A 138 1.70 9.78 -10.62
C ILE A 138 1.66 8.36 -10.02
N ASN A 139 0.52 7.68 -10.00
CA ASN A 139 0.40 6.35 -9.43
C ASN A 139 0.62 5.21 -10.46
N ARG A 140 0.39 5.48 -11.76
CA ARG A 140 0.44 4.48 -12.81
C ARG A 140 1.64 4.63 -13.74
N TYR A 141 2.00 5.87 -14.09
CA TYR A 141 3.01 6.11 -15.12
C TYR A 141 4.38 6.51 -14.55
N MET A 142 4.45 7.16 -13.40
CA MET A 142 5.70 7.39 -12.70
C MET A 142 6.25 6.09 -12.10
N ASN A 143 7.57 6.00 -12.01
CA ASN A 143 8.22 4.88 -11.32
C ASN A 143 8.04 4.98 -9.80
N ALA A 144 8.02 3.83 -9.13
CA ALA A 144 8.02 3.78 -7.68
C ALA A 144 9.33 4.37 -7.13
N PRO A 145 9.28 5.19 -6.06
CA PRO A 145 10.48 5.81 -5.49
C PRO A 145 11.50 4.80 -4.93
N LYS A 146 11.05 3.60 -4.55
CA LYS A 146 11.87 2.59 -3.88
C LYS A 146 11.75 1.24 -4.60
N PRO A 147 12.83 0.44 -4.68
CA PRO A 147 12.90 -0.78 -5.48
C PRO A 147 12.28 -2.00 -4.78
N VAL A 148 11.11 -1.82 -4.11
CA VAL A 148 10.44 -2.88 -3.34
C VAL A 148 9.99 -4.02 -4.26
N TYR A 149 9.43 -3.68 -5.40
CA TYR A 149 8.92 -4.67 -6.37
C TYR A 149 10.05 -5.41 -7.09
N GLU A 150 11.13 -4.70 -7.44
CA GLU A 150 12.33 -5.29 -8.05
C GLU A 150 13.04 -6.24 -7.07
N ASN A 151 13.08 -5.88 -5.78
CA ASN A 151 13.61 -6.75 -4.74
C ASN A 151 12.76 -8.00 -4.58
N LEU A 152 11.43 -7.86 -4.58
CA LEU A 152 10.51 -8.99 -4.52
C LEU A 152 10.66 -9.92 -5.73
N LEU A 153 10.82 -9.37 -6.95
CA LEU A 153 11.05 -10.19 -8.14
C LEU A 153 12.33 -11.02 -7.99
N ARG A 154 13.44 -10.42 -7.51
CA ARG A 154 14.70 -11.15 -7.28
C ARG A 154 14.56 -12.32 -6.31
N LEU A 155 13.65 -12.24 -5.34
CA LEU A 155 13.40 -13.31 -4.39
C LEU A 155 12.65 -14.51 -5.01
N VAL A 156 11.84 -14.27 -6.05
CA VAL A 156 10.90 -15.31 -6.56
C VAL A 156 11.13 -15.66 -8.03
N GLN A 157 11.97 -14.95 -8.79
CA GLN A 157 12.12 -15.13 -10.24
C GLN A 157 12.52 -16.56 -10.65
N GLU A 158 13.27 -17.29 -9.80
CA GLU A 158 13.71 -18.67 -10.03
C GLU A 158 12.66 -19.71 -9.54
N LYS A 159 11.53 -19.26 -9.00
CA LYS A 159 10.44 -20.11 -8.51
C LYS A 159 9.30 -20.18 -9.53
N ASP A 160 8.49 -21.23 -9.46
CA ASP A 160 7.19 -21.18 -10.09
C ASP A 160 6.30 -20.28 -9.24
N TYR A 161 6.08 -19.03 -9.69
CA TYR A 161 5.33 -18.03 -8.93
C TYR A 161 4.08 -17.57 -9.69
N PHE A 162 3.10 -17.08 -8.93
CA PHE A 162 1.96 -16.35 -9.47
C PHE A 162 1.63 -15.15 -8.57
N VAL A 163 1.28 -14.01 -9.16
CA VAL A 163 0.89 -12.79 -8.46
C VAL A 163 -0.63 -12.60 -8.54
N LEU A 164 -1.29 -12.56 -7.39
CA LEU A 164 -2.66 -12.10 -7.22
C LEU A 164 -2.63 -10.74 -6.53
N THR A 165 -3.13 -9.69 -7.17
CA THR A 165 -3.07 -8.36 -6.56
C THR A 165 -4.36 -7.58 -6.70
N THR A 166 -4.68 -6.79 -5.66
CA THR A 166 -5.72 -5.77 -5.68
C THR A 166 -5.19 -4.38 -6.05
N ASN A 167 -3.86 -4.27 -6.26
CA ASN A 167 -3.24 -3.02 -6.68
C ASN A 167 -3.48 -2.76 -8.16
N VAL A 168 -3.73 -1.50 -8.50
CA VAL A 168 -4.09 -1.02 -9.85
C VAL A 168 -3.03 -0.09 -10.45
N ASP A 169 -1.85 -0.02 -9.83
CA ASP A 169 -0.74 0.88 -10.15
C ASP A 169 0.29 0.32 -11.14
N HIS A 170 0.18 -0.96 -11.50
CA HIS A 170 1.06 -1.62 -12.46
C HIS A 170 2.53 -1.78 -12.00
N CYS A 171 2.81 -1.66 -10.72
CA CYS A 171 4.18 -1.72 -10.22
C CYS A 171 4.86 -3.08 -10.45
N PHE A 172 4.12 -4.17 -10.37
CA PHE A 172 4.65 -5.50 -10.69
C PHE A 172 5.17 -5.59 -12.13
N GLN A 173 4.37 -5.12 -13.10
CA GLN A 173 4.74 -5.15 -14.50
C GLN A 173 5.95 -4.25 -14.79
N LYS A 174 6.02 -3.06 -14.15
CA LYS A 174 7.17 -2.16 -14.26
C LYS A 174 8.45 -2.77 -13.70
N ALA A 175 8.35 -3.55 -12.64
CA ALA A 175 9.48 -4.26 -12.02
C ALA A 175 9.94 -5.50 -12.84
N GLY A 176 9.21 -5.87 -13.91
CA GLY A 176 9.59 -6.97 -14.79
C GLY A 176 8.93 -8.32 -14.48
N PHE A 177 7.92 -8.37 -13.61
CA PHE A 177 7.14 -9.60 -13.42
C PHE A 177 6.43 -10.02 -14.72
N ASP A 178 6.41 -11.31 -14.99
CA ASP A 178 5.74 -11.86 -16.17
C ASP A 178 4.23 -11.64 -16.09
N LYS A 179 3.67 -10.92 -17.07
CA LYS A 179 2.23 -10.64 -17.17
C LYS A 179 1.38 -11.92 -17.25
N HIS A 180 1.92 -13.02 -17.76
CA HIS A 180 1.21 -14.31 -17.82
C HIS A 180 1.11 -15.00 -16.45
N ARG A 181 1.93 -14.61 -15.49
CA ARG A 181 1.95 -15.10 -14.11
C ARG A 181 1.31 -14.09 -13.15
N MET A 182 0.29 -13.36 -13.62
CA MET A 182 -0.30 -12.28 -12.85
C MET A 182 -1.80 -12.13 -13.10
N PHE A 183 -2.53 -11.84 -11.99
CA PHE A 183 -3.92 -11.46 -12.02
C PHE A 183 -4.15 -10.23 -11.12
N TYR A 184 -4.39 -9.08 -11.72
CA TYR A 184 -4.79 -7.84 -11.05
C TYR A 184 -6.31 -7.72 -11.08
N THR A 185 -6.94 -8.01 -9.95
CA THR A 185 -8.38 -8.30 -9.86
C THR A 185 -9.28 -7.07 -9.93
N GLN A 186 -8.75 -5.89 -9.60
CA GLN A 186 -9.52 -4.67 -9.42
C GLN A 186 -9.35 -3.63 -10.53
N GLY A 187 -8.75 -4.02 -11.65
CA GLY A 187 -8.52 -3.17 -12.80
C GLY A 187 -7.14 -2.53 -12.84
N ASP A 188 -6.99 -1.46 -13.60
CA ASP A 188 -5.72 -0.76 -13.83
C ASP A 188 -6.00 0.73 -14.04
N TYR A 189 -5.29 1.63 -13.35
CA TYR A 189 -5.35 3.07 -13.61
C TYR A 189 -5.04 3.45 -15.06
N GLY A 190 -4.31 2.62 -15.79
CA GLY A 190 -3.96 2.80 -17.19
C GLY A 190 -5.08 2.44 -18.17
N LEU A 191 -6.24 1.99 -17.68
CA LEU A 191 -7.35 1.55 -18.51
C LEU A 191 -8.61 2.38 -18.27
N TRP A 192 -9.30 2.70 -19.34
CA TRP A 192 -10.63 3.28 -19.34
C TRP A 192 -11.67 2.26 -19.80
N GLN A 193 -12.91 2.43 -19.32
CA GLN A 193 -14.10 1.73 -19.74
C GLN A 193 -15.23 2.72 -20.01
N CYS A 194 -16.27 2.27 -20.69
CA CYS A 194 -17.51 3.03 -20.83
C CYS A 194 -18.17 3.22 -19.46
N SER A 195 -18.57 4.45 -19.07
CA SER A 195 -19.26 4.70 -17.81
C SER A 195 -20.63 4.03 -17.70
N ARG A 196 -21.23 3.63 -18.82
CA ARG A 196 -22.48 2.87 -18.94
C ARG A 196 -22.23 1.48 -19.49
N PRO A 197 -21.44 0.60 -18.91
CA PRO A 197 -20.82 -0.59 -19.51
C PRO A 197 -21.56 -1.18 -20.73
N CYS A 198 -21.52 -0.50 -21.87
CA CYS A 198 -22.28 -0.89 -23.05
C CYS A 198 -21.60 -2.02 -23.86
N HIS A 199 -20.40 -2.41 -23.45
CA HIS A 199 -19.57 -3.47 -24.03
C HIS A 199 -18.46 -3.87 -23.07
N HIS A 200 -17.74 -4.95 -23.35
CA HIS A 200 -16.71 -5.53 -22.47
C HIS A 200 -15.27 -5.19 -22.89
N GLU A 201 -15.04 -4.06 -23.54
CA GLU A 201 -13.71 -3.61 -23.95
C GLU A 201 -13.18 -2.52 -23.02
N THR A 202 -11.89 -2.58 -22.75
CA THR A 202 -11.14 -1.53 -22.05
C THR A 202 -10.16 -0.84 -23.01
N TYR A 203 -9.75 0.39 -22.69
CA TYR A 203 -8.95 1.24 -23.57
C TYR A 203 -7.75 1.81 -22.83
N ASP A 204 -6.56 1.73 -23.43
CA ASP A 204 -5.36 2.40 -22.91
C ASP A 204 -5.55 3.92 -22.86
N ASN A 205 -5.18 4.53 -21.74
CA ASN A 205 -5.41 5.94 -21.52
C ASN A 205 -4.12 6.80 -21.50
N ARG A 206 -2.93 6.19 -21.63
CA ARG A 206 -1.65 6.85 -21.40
C ARG A 206 -1.50 8.16 -22.17
N LYS A 207 -1.70 8.11 -23.49
CA LYS A 207 -1.49 9.27 -24.36
C LYS A 207 -2.42 10.45 -24.04
N ILE A 208 -3.66 10.15 -23.61
CA ILE A 208 -4.62 11.19 -23.28
C ILE A 208 -4.33 11.75 -21.88
N VAL A 209 -4.00 10.90 -20.92
CA VAL A 209 -3.60 11.32 -19.57
C VAL A 209 -2.35 12.20 -19.60
N GLU A 210 -1.35 11.88 -20.43
CA GLU A 210 -0.17 12.73 -20.66
C GLU A 210 -0.58 14.13 -21.17
N LYS A 211 -1.44 14.21 -22.20
CA LYS A 211 -1.97 15.49 -22.71
C LYS A 211 -2.78 16.24 -21.65
N MET A 212 -3.56 15.55 -20.83
CA MET A 212 -4.34 16.15 -19.75
C MET A 212 -3.46 16.82 -18.70
N VAL A 213 -2.38 16.17 -18.25
CA VAL A 213 -1.48 16.77 -17.25
C VAL A 213 -0.66 17.91 -17.86
N GLU A 214 -0.24 17.81 -19.13
CA GLU A 214 0.43 18.90 -19.86
C GLU A 214 -0.48 20.12 -20.03
N ALA A 215 -1.75 19.93 -20.38
CA ALA A 215 -2.74 21.00 -20.49
C ALA A 215 -3.00 21.75 -19.17
N GLN A 216 -2.77 21.07 -18.04
CA GLN A 216 -2.81 21.66 -16.69
C GLN A 216 -1.53 22.43 -16.32
N GLY A 217 -0.48 22.38 -17.16
CA GLY A 217 0.78 23.09 -16.96
C GLY A 217 1.93 22.21 -16.43
N TYR A 218 1.73 20.91 -16.26
CA TYR A 218 2.81 19.99 -15.92
C TYR A 218 3.71 19.71 -17.12
N THR A 219 4.93 19.28 -16.84
CA THR A 219 5.88 18.77 -17.85
C THR A 219 6.22 17.32 -17.53
N VAL A 220 6.15 16.46 -18.53
CA VAL A 220 6.61 15.08 -18.44
C VAL A 220 8.09 15.04 -18.79
N ALA A 221 8.94 14.69 -17.82
CA ALA A 221 10.38 14.53 -18.04
C ALA A 221 10.71 13.25 -18.82
N ALA A 222 11.91 13.15 -19.37
CA ALA A 222 12.36 11.98 -20.15
C ALA A 222 12.34 10.66 -19.36
N ASP A 223 12.51 10.72 -18.04
CA ASP A 223 12.44 9.56 -17.12
C ASP A 223 11.00 9.23 -16.68
N GLY A 224 9.98 9.95 -17.19
CA GLY A 224 8.59 9.83 -16.83
C GLY A 224 8.19 10.60 -15.56
N THR A 225 9.07 11.34 -14.95
CA THR A 225 8.73 12.17 -13.78
C THR A 225 7.81 13.31 -14.15
N LEU A 226 6.73 13.52 -13.39
CA LEU A 226 5.83 14.66 -13.55
C LEU A 226 6.40 15.89 -12.81
N LEU A 227 6.80 16.89 -13.57
CA LEU A 227 7.34 18.15 -13.04
C LEU A 227 6.22 19.17 -12.89
N ALA A 228 5.99 19.61 -11.65
CA ALA A 228 5.01 20.65 -11.37
C ALA A 228 5.56 22.02 -11.80
N PRO A 229 4.74 22.88 -12.46
CA PRO A 229 5.11 24.26 -12.74
C PRO A 229 5.09 25.09 -11.46
N GLN A 230 5.45 26.37 -11.57
CA GLN A 230 5.20 27.32 -10.49
C GLN A 230 3.69 27.38 -10.20
N ARG A 231 3.30 27.43 -8.91
CA ARG A 231 1.91 27.31 -8.45
C ARG A 231 0.89 28.20 -9.20
N ALA A 232 1.29 29.41 -9.60
CA ALA A 232 0.41 30.35 -10.31
C ALA A 232 0.03 29.90 -11.74
N ALA A 233 0.69 28.89 -12.32
CA ALA A 233 0.46 28.40 -13.67
C ALA A 233 -0.39 27.12 -13.75
N LEU A 234 -0.76 26.52 -12.61
CA LEU A 234 -1.55 25.28 -12.57
C LEU A 234 -3.03 25.55 -12.87
N LYS A 235 -3.58 24.73 -13.78
CA LYS A 235 -5.02 24.67 -14.05
C LYS A 235 -5.60 23.41 -13.38
N MET A 236 -6.76 23.55 -12.75
CA MET A 236 -7.47 22.44 -12.12
C MET A 236 -8.39 21.68 -13.09
N THR A 237 -8.53 22.16 -14.31
CA THR A 237 -9.39 21.59 -15.35
C THR A 237 -8.57 21.18 -16.56
N VAL A 238 -9.06 20.20 -17.32
CA VAL A 238 -8.58 19.87 -18.66
C VAL A 238 -9.47 20.53 -19.72
N PRO A 239 -8.96 20.78 -20.95
CA PRO A 239 -9.79 21.18 -22.08
C PRO A 239 -10.88 20.13 -22.39
N SER A 240 -12.09 20.57 -22.78
CA SER A 240 -13.22 19.67 -23.07
C SER A 240 -12.93 18.65 -24.17
N GLU A 241 -12.10 18.99 -25.14
CA GLU A 241 -11.67 18.09 -26.22
C GLU A 241 -10.80 16.90 -25.76
N LEU A 242 -10.24 16.98 -24.54
CA LEU A 242 -9.53 15.86 -23.91
C LEU A 242 -10.43 14.96 -23.08
N VAL A 243 -11.68 15.36 -22.80
CA VAL A 243 -12.67 14.52 -22.13
C VAL A 243 -13.08 13.38 -23.05
N SER A 244 -12.62 12.19 -22.75
CA SER A 244 -12.84 11.01 -23.62
C SER A 244 -14.26 10.47 -23.49
N HIS A 245 -14.79 10.03 -24.63
CA HIS A 245 -16.12 9.43 -24.75
C HIS A 245 -16.04 8.02 -25.33
N CYS A 246 -16.99 7.18 -24.98
CA CYS A 246 -17.10 5.82 -25.46
C CYS A 246 -17.31 5.81 -27.00
N PRO A 247 -16.45 5.12 -27.77
CA PRO A 247 -16.55 5.10 -29.23
C PRO A 247 -17.81 4.38 -29.72
N LYS A 248 -18.50 3.58 -28.85
CA LYS A 248 -19.70 2.83 -29.24
C LYS A 248 -21.02 3.55 -28.88
N CYS A 249 -21.09 4.24 -27.75
CA CYS A 249 -22.36 4.83 -27.31
C CYS A 249 -22.27 6.35 -27.01
N GLY A 250 -21.08 6.96 -27.10
CA GLY A 250 -20.89 8.38 -26.82
C GLY A 250 -20.96 8.78 -25.36
N ALA A 251 -21.20 7.85 -24.42
CA ALA A 251 -21.17 8.16 -22.99
C ALA A 251 -19.75 8.55 -22.55
N PRO A 252 -19.56 9.35 -21.49
CA PRO A 252 -18.22 9.61 -20.96
C PRO A 252 -17.47 8.31 -20.64
N MET A 253 -16.16 8.33 -20.79
CA MET A 253 -15.32 7.27 -20.26
C MET A 253 -15.12 7.42 -18.77
N THR A 254 -14.84 6.32 -18.08
CA THR A 254 -14.43 6.27 -16.68
C THR A 254 -13.24 5.32 -16.53
N MET A 255 -12.58 5.34 -15.38
CA MET A 255 -11.49 4.40 -15.09
C MET A 255 -12.02 2.97 -14.99
N ASN A 256 -11.25 2.00 -15.48
CA ASN A 256 -11.53 0.59 -15.24
C ASN A 256 -11.03 0.20 -13.84
N LEU A 257 -11.82 0.57 -12.83
CA LEU A 257 -11.57 0.27 -11.43
C LEU A 257 -12.82 -0.38 -10.82
N ARG A 258 -12.63 -1.45 -10.05
CA ARG A 258 -13.73 -2.14 -9.35
C ARG A 258 -14.18 -1.35 -8.13
N ALA A 259 -15.00 -0.32 -8.33
CA ALA A 259 -15.64 0.45 -7.27
C ALA A 259 -17.07 -0.04 -7.00
N ASP A 260 -17.76 -0.55 -8.02
CA ASP A 260 -19.14 -1.03 -7.96
C ASP A 260 -19.41 -2.13 -9.03
N SER A 261 -20.69 -2.40 -9.30
CA SER A 261 -21.14 -3.40 -10.26
C SER A 261 -20.96 -3.01 -11.73
N THR A 262 -20.50 -1.79 -12.03
CA THR A 262 -20.26 -1.32 -13.41
C THR A 262 -18.87 -1.67 -13.93
N PHE A 263 -18.03 -2.31 -13.12
CA PHE A 263 -16.70 -2.75 -13.51
C PHE A 263 -16.73 -3.68 -14.71
N VAL A 264 -15.97 -3.36 -15.75
CA VAL A 264 -15.85 -4.18 -16.96
C VAL A 264 -14.72 -5.19 -16.78
N GLU A 265 -15.10 -6.46 -16.73
CA GLU A 265 -14.19 -7.59 -16.83
C GLU A 265 -14.00 -7.91 -18.32
N ASP A 266 -12.88 -7.47 -18.88
CA ASP A 266 -12.56 -7.72 -20.29
C ASP A 266 -11.99 -9.13 -20.51
N ASP A 267 -11.75 -9.50 -21.77
CA ASP A 267 -11.14 -10.78 -22.13
C ASP A 267 -9.77 -11.01 -21.45
N GLY A 268 -9.01 -9.95 -21.24
CA GLY A 268 -7.72 -9.99 -20.57
C GLY A 268 -7.86 -10.37 -19.10
N TRP A 269 -8.86 -9.79 -18.43
CA TRP A 269 -9.20 -10.09 -17.05
C TRP A 269 -9.62 -11.57 -16.88
N HIS A 270 -10.54 -12.06 -17.71
CA HIS A 270 -10.98 -13.46 -17.68
C HIS A 270 -9.85 -14.46 -17.95
N LYS A 271 -8.97 -14.16 -18.92
CA LYS A 271 -7.79 -14.97 -19.20
C LYS A 271 -6.81 -15.00 -18.02
N ALA A 272 -6.66 -13.87 -17.31
CA ALA A 272 -5.80 -13.80 -16.11
C ALA A 272 -6.39 -14.60 -14.95
N ALA A 273 -7.71 -14.51 -14.71
CA ALA A 273 -8.43 -15.33 -13.74
C ALA A 273 -8.25 -16.82 -14.00
N SER A 274 -8.47 -17.26 -15.26
CA SER A 274 -8.30 -18.67 -15.66
C SER A 274 -6.87 -19.18 -15.42
N ARG A 275 -5.83 -18.35 -15.69
CA ARG A 275 -4.44 -18.72 -15.42
C ARG A 275 -4.16 -18.85 -13.93
N TYR A 276 -4.77 -18.00 -13.09
CA TYR A 276 -4.68 -18.11 -11.64
C TYR A 276 -5.30 -19.42 -11.14
N ASP A 277 -6.51 -19.73 -11.58
CA ASP A 277 -7.21 -20.97 -11.19
C ASP A 277 -6.42 -22.21 -11.64
N ASP A 278 -5.85 -22.20 -12.84
CA ASP A 278 -4.99 -23.26 -13.35
C ASP A 278 -3.70 -23.40 -12.53
N PHE A 279 -3.10 -22.27 -12.10
CA PHE A 279 -1.92 -22.29 -11.25
C PHE A 279 -2.22 -22.93 -9.89
N ILE A 280 -3.28 -22.50 -9.22
CA ILE A 280 -3.70 -23.08 -7.92
C ILE A 280 -4.00 -24.58 -8.06
N ARG A 281 -4.74 -24.97 -9.10
CA ARG A 281 -5.12 -26.38 -9.36
C ARG A 281 -3.90 -27.28 -9.57
N ARG A 282 -2.89 -26.82 -10.35
CA ARG A 282 -1.68 -27.60 -10.62
C ARG A 282 -0.81 -27.84 -9.38
N HIS A 283 -0.88 -26.95 -8.40
CA HIS A 283 -0.05 -27.03 -7.19
C HIS A 283 -0.80 -27.56 -5.97
N GLN A 284 -2.02 -28.11 -6.14
CA GLN A 284 -2.76 -28.73 -5.04
C GLN A 284 -1.95 -29.86 -4.40
N GLY A 285 -1.85 -29.84 -3.04
CA GLY A 285 -1.12 -30.84 -2.26
C GLY A 285 0.41 -30.75 -2.31
N MET A 286 0.96 -29.77 -3.02
CA MET A 286 2.40 -29.46 -3.08
C MET A 286 2.81 -28.50 -1.94
N LYS A 287 4.10 -28.25 -1.76
CA LYS A 287 4.62 -27.22 -0.85
C LYS A 287 4.38 -25.84 -1.45
N VAL A 288 3.25 -25.21 -1.16
CA VAL A 288 2.90 -23.88 -1.67
C VAL A 288 3.13 -22.84 -0.57
N LEU A 289 3.87 -21.80 -0.89
CA LEU A 289 3.97 -20.61 -0.06
C LEU A 289 2.94 -19.57 -0.51
N PHE A 290 1.94 -19.27 0.32
CA PHE A 290 1.03 -18.15 0.16
C PHE A 290 1.62 -16.92 0.85
N LEU A 291 2.23 -16.04 0.06
CA LEU A 291 2.95 -14.86 0.54
C LEU A 291 2.07 -13.60 0.44
N GLU A 292 1.49 -13.19 1.55
CA GLU A 292 0.63 -12.01 1.65
C GLU A 292 1.44 -10.76 2.01
N LEU A 293 1.34 -9.71 1.19
CA LEU A 293 2.12 -8.48 1.28
C LEU A 293 1.23 -7.23 1.34
N GLY A 294 1.13 -6.61 2.51
CA GLY A 294 0.44 -5.35 2.70
C GLY A 294 -1.06 -5.36 2.39
N VAL A 295 -1.74 -6.48 2.60
CA VAL A 295 -3.20 -6.61 2.40
C VAL A 295 -3.93 -6.14 3.65
N GLY A 296 -4.77 -5.11 3.50
CA GLY A 296 -5.63 -4.60 4.57
C GLY A 296 -6.94 -5.37 4.71
N TYR A 297 -7.76 -4.93 5.69
CA TYR A 297 -9.09 -5.51 5.94
C TYR A 297 -10.22 -4.87 5.13
N ASN A 298 -9.94 -3.95 4.21
CA ASN A 298 -10.97 -3.35 3.36
C ASN A 298 -11.54 -4.35 2.34
N THR A 299 -10.67 -5.21 1.77
CA THR A 299 -11.06 -6.22 0.78
C THR A 299 -10.41 -7.58 1.08
N PRO A 300 -10.58 -8.15 2.28
CA PRO A 300 -9.87 -9.35 2.69
C PRO A 300 -10.34 -10.60 1.93
N GLY A 301 -11.52 -10.57 1.34
CA GLY A 301 -12.13 -11.70 0.63
C GLY A 301 -11.44 -12.09 -0.67
N ILE A 302 -10.56 -11.23 -1.23
CA ILE A 302 -9.86 -11.53 -2.49
C ILE A 302 -8.56 -12.30 -2.25
N ILE A 303 -7.81 -11.94 -1.21
CA ILE A 303 -6.48 -12.49 -0.94
C ILE A 303 -6.43 -13.19 0.41
N LYS A 304 -6.64 -12.44 1.50
CA LYS A 304 -6.41 -12.88 2.87
C LYS A 304 -7.19 -14.14 3.24
N TYR A 305 -8.51 -14.13 3.09
CA TYR A 305 -9.36 -15.27 3.45
C TYR A 305 -9.15 -16.48 2.52
N PRO A 306 -9.06 -16.34 1.19
CA PRO A 306 -8.70 -17.45 0.33
C PRO A 306 -7.33 -18.07 0.66
N PHE A 307 -6.30 -17.27 0.97
CA PHE A 307 -4.99 -17.79 1.35
C PHE A 307 -5.06 -18.60 2.66
N TRP A 308 -5.81 -18.11 3.65
CA TRP A 308 -6.04 -18.87 4.88
C TRP A 308 -6.74 -20.20 4.61
N GLN A 309 -7.80 -20.20 3.79
CA GLN A 309 -8.56 -21.42 3.44
C GLN A 309 -7.68 -22.42 2.67
N MET A 310 -6.90 -21.96 1.70
CA MET A 310 -6.02 -22.83 0.91
C MET A 310 -4.88 -23.39 1.78
N THR A 311 -4.35 -22.61 2.73
CA THR A 311 -3.34 -23.08 3.67
C THR A 311 -3.93 -24.13 4.62
N ALA A 312 -5.10 -23.88 5.20
CA ALA A 312 -5.78 -24.84 6.08
C ALA A 312 -6.10 -26.18 5.36
N GLY A 313 -6.45 -26.10 4.08
CA GLY A 313 -6.76 -27.28 3.25
C GLY A 313 -5.53 -28.08 2.78
N ASN A 314 -4.30 -27.57 2.98
CA ASN A 314 -3.08 -28.24 2.53
C ASN A 314 -2.01 -28.25 3.66
N PRO A 315 -1.78 -29.41 4.33
CA PRO A 315 -0.83 -29.48 5.43
C PRO A 315 0.64 -29.23 5.05
N LYS A 316 0.96 -29.17 3.75
CA LYS A 316 2.30 -28.82 3.25
C LYS A 316 2.42 -27.34 2.90
N ALA A 317 1.32 -26.62 2.87
CA ALA A 317 1.34 -25.19 2.56
C ALA A 317 1.80 -24.35 3.76
N VAL A 318 2.43 -23.22 3.45
CA VAL A 318 2.83 -22.20 4.42
C VAL A 318 2.16 -20.89 4.05
N TYR A 319 1.56 -20.23 5.03
CA TYR A 319 1.09 -18.85 4.89
C TYR A 319 2.12 -17.89 5.47
N ALA A 320 2.59 -16.93 4.71
CA ALA A 320 3.44 -15.86 5.22
C ALA A 320 2.74 -14.52 5.02
N CYS A 321 2.59 -13.76 6.10
CA CYS A 321 1.99 -12.42 6.08
C CYS A 321 3.00 -11.38 6.53
N ILE A 322 3.25 -10.40 5.68
CA ILE A 322 4.05 -9.22 6.01
C ILE A 322 3.13 -8.01 5.94
N ASN A 323 3.00 -7.30 7.06
CA ASN A 323 2.18 -6.09 7.12
C ASN A 323 2.75 -5.12 8.15
N TYR A 324 2.53 -3.82 7.95
CA TYR A 324 3.06 -2.78 8.84
C TYR A 324 2.45 -2.83 10.25
N ARG A 325 1.14 -3.21 10.40
CA ARG A 325 0.42 -3.24 11.69
C ARG A 325 -0.45 -4.47 11.88
N ASP A 326 -0.84 -5.14 10.80
CA ASP A 326 -1.88 -6.18 10.82
C ASP A 326 -1.35 -7.53 10.33
N ALA A 327 -0.11 -7.87 10.71
CA ALA A 327 0.49 -9.16 10.37
C ALA A 327 -0.07 -10.26 11.30
N ALA A 328 -1.19 -10.85 10.89
CA ALA A 328 -1.91 -11.84 11.69
C ALA A 328 -2.41 -13.01 10.84
N CYS A 329 -2.69 -14.13 11.51
CA CYS A 329 -3.36 -15.30 10.95
C CYS A 329 -4.36 -15.86 11.98
N PRO A 330 -5.34 -16.68 11.55
CA PRO A 330 -6.19 -17.46 12.44
C PRO A 330 -5.38 -18.35 13.36
N THR A 331 -5.90 -18.62 14.56
CA THR A 331 -5.24 -19.48 15.57
C THR A 331 -4.94 -20.88 15.03
N GLU A 332 -5.84 -21.41 14.21
CA GLU A 332 -5.75 -22.74 13.59
C GLU A 332 -4.57 -22.86 12.61
N LEU A 333 -4.10 -21.74 12.08
CA LEU A 333 -2.97 -21.70 11.13
C LEU A 333 -1.62 -21.39 11.78
N GLN A 334 -1.54 -21.16 13.07
CA GLN A 334 -0.30 -20.72 13.73
C GLN A 334 0.91 -21.62 13.45
N ASN A 335 0.69 -22.93 13.29
CA ASN A 335 1.75 -23.90 13.01
C ASN A 335 2.18 -23.92 11.52
N GLN A 336 1.42 -23.29 10.63
CA GLN A 336 1.69 -23.18 9.20
C GLN A 336 1.89 -21.71 8.77
N ALA A 337 2.04 -20.77 9.73
CA ALA A 337 2.05 -19.35 9.43
C ALA A 337 3.30 -18.62 9.95
N ILE A 338 3.78 -17.69 9.13
CA ILE A 338 4.89 -16.78 9.44
C ILE A 338 4.35 -15.35 9.33
N CYS A 339 4.00 -14.73 10.47
CA CYS A 339 3.49 -13.36 10.49
C CYS A 339 4.59 -12.38 10.92
N ILE A 340 4.97 -11.46 10.04
CA ILE A 340 6.05 -10.48 10.26
C ILE A 340 5.46 -9.07 10.25
N GLU A 341 5.49 -8.39 11.39
CA GLU A 341 5.15 -6.98 11.46
C GLU A 341 6.35 -6.12 11.03
N GLY A 342 6.14 -5.25 10.03
CA GLY A 342 7.18 -4.37 9.56
C GLY A 342 6.93 -3.78 8.17
N ASP A 343 7.81 -2.84 7.81
CA ASP A 343 7.87 -2.24 6.48
C ASP A 343 8.72 -3.11 5.54
N PHE A 344 8.25 -3.33 4.32
CA PHE A 344 8.96 -4.12 3.29
C PHE A 344 10.33 -3.55 2.92
N GLU A 345 10.51 -2.25 3.03
CA GLU A 345 11.81 -1.61 2.79
C GLU A 345 12.90 -2.07 3.76
N ARG A 346 12.51 -2.56 4.95
CA ARG A 346 13.40 -2.94 6.05
C ARG A 346 13.50 -4.46 6.26
N LEU A 347 12.96 -5.23 5.35
CA LEU A 347 13.04 -6.69 5.30
C LEU A 347 14.08 -7.14 4.27
#